data_375f5b127b876dc6f93d7bdba6d7bfce
#
_entry.id   375f5b127b876dc6f93d7bdba6d7bfce
#
_cell.length_a   1.000
_cell.length_b   1.000
_cell.length_c   1.000
_cell.angle_alpha   90.00
_cell.angle_beta   90.00
_cell.angle_gamma   90.00
#
_symmetry.space_group_name_H-M   'P 1'
#
loop_
_entity.id
_entity.type
_entity.pdbx_description
1 polymer ?
#
loop_
_entity_poly.entity_id
_entity_poly.type
_entity_poly.pdbx_seq_one_letter_code
_entity_poly.pdbx_strand_id
1 'polypeptide(L)'
;NLSDTFKKINKGYASVSGRNLKPEEGWNYELGYKHITNKDSWKVALFYMDFKNFFSWKPDSNGKNTIRVNGGRYRNVGIEAQYGRKLTDHLKMTVGASYSNPKQREIDKTYWKQANPKLQFTGGIHYNSSTWTAGTTINFVTKRMKNRDGGTNPNLIAWNAYVGYQFNENSSLRLDARNLLNRHNVISNGDWEYWDEPFNYQLSYTQKF
;
A
#
# COMPACT_ATOMS: atom_id res chain seq x y z
N ASN A 1 3.01 -0.62 20.19
CA ASN A 1 2.49 0.74 20.25
C ASN A 1 2.02 1.02 21.69
N LEU A 2 2.59 2.04 22.34
CA LEU A 2 2.27 2.40 23.74
C LEU A 2 0.76 2.60 23.99
N SER A 3 0.00 3.03 22.98
CA SER A 3 -1.44 3.21 23.07
C SER A 3 -2.22 1.92 23.33
N ASP A 4 -1.70 0.76 22.93
CA ASP A 4 -2.36 -0.52 23.14
C ASP A 4 -2.11 -1.07 24.56
N THR A 5 -1.09 -0.53 25.25
CA THR A 5 -0.74 -0.90 26.61
C THR A 5 -1.65 -0.22 27.65
N PHE A 6 -2.32 0.87 27.29
CA PHE A 6 -3.10 1.73 28.17
C PHE A 6 -4.60 1.79 27.87
N LYS A 7 -5.13 0.99 26.95
CA LYS A 7 -6.58 0.97 26.69
C LYS A 7 -7.34 0.50 27.91
N LYS A 8 -8.00 1.43 28.56
CA LYS A 8 -8.98 1.19 29.61
C LYS A 8 -10.13 0.35 29.07
N ILE A 9 -10.47 -0.69 29.81
CA ILE A 9 -11.63 -1.56 29.61
C ILE A 9 -12.89 -0.71 29.57
N ASN A 10 -13.55 -0.63 28.43
CA ASN A 10 -14.90 -0.12 28.35
C ASN A 10 -15.82 -1.28 27.95
N LYS A 11 -16.74 -1.60 28.84
CA LYS A 11 -17.87 -2.53 28.75
C LYS A 11 -17.86 -3.52 27.57
N GLY A 12 -17.36 -4.73 27.79
CA GLY A 12 -17.60 -5.88 26.91
C GLY A 12 -16.46 -6.32 26.00
N TYR A 13 -15.40 -5.54 25.84
CA TYR A 13 -14.19 -5.91 25.11
C TYR A 13 -12.96 -5.62 25.96
N ALA A 14 -12.68 -6.49 26.89
CA ALA A 14 -11.44 -6.42 27.66
C ALA A 14 -10.29 -6.97 26.82
N SER A 15 -9.59 -6.10 26.08
CA SER A 15 -8.23 -6.45 25.70
C SER A 15 -7.37 -6.31 26.96
N VAL A 16 -7.06 -7.41 27.61
CA VAL A 16 -6.02 -7.43 28.62
C VAL A 16 -4.73 -7.17 27.86
N SER A 17 -4.22 -5.94 27.93
CA SER A 17 -2.92 -5.60 27.38
C SER A 17 -1.89 -6.46 28.09
N GLY A 18 -1.17 -7.26 27.33
CA GLY A 18 -0.11 -8.07 27.89
C GLY A 18 0.95 -7.14 28.49
N ARG A 19 1.02 -7.09 29.80
CA ARG A 19 2.06 -6.34 30.54
C ARG A 19 3.50 -6.79 30.19
N ASN A 20 3.63 -7.86 29.41
CA ASN A 20 4.89 -8.51 29.04
C ASN A 20 5.12 -8.57 27.53
N LEU A 21 4.54 -7.63 26.75
CA LEU A 21 4.84 -7.57 25.32
C LEU A 21 6.29 -7.12 25.10
N LYS A 22 7.03 -7.92 24.35
CA LYS A 22 8.37 -7.61 23.88
C LYS A 22 8.30 -6.86 22.55
N PRO A 23 9.29 -6.04 22.21
CA PRO A 23 9.40 -5.47 20.87
C PRO A 23 9.41 -6.56 19.79
N GLU A 24 8.85 -6.24 18.63
CA GLU A 24 9.07 -7.03 17.43
C GLU A 24 10.52 -6.85 17.00
N GLU A 25 11.19 -7.94 16.68
CA GLU A 25 12.60 -7.96 16.31
C GLU A 25 12.76 -8.65 14.96
N GLY A 26 13.63 -8.13 14.11
CA GLY A 26 13.86 -8.78 12.84
C GLY A 26 15.04 -8.21 12.06
N TRP A 27 15.31 -8.89 10.97
CA TRP A 27 16.30 -8.51 9.98
C TRP A 27 15.61 -8.10 8.69
N ASN A 28 16.10 -7.02 8.13
CA ASN A 28 15.77 -6.59 6.79
C ASN A 28 17.07 -6.50 5.98
N TYR A 29 17.14 -7.26 4.89
CA TYR A 29 18.22 -7.22 3.93
C TYR A 29 17.69 -6.67 2.62
N GLU A 30 18.37 -5.69 2.08
CA GLU A 30 18.03 -5.08 0.80
C GLU A 30 19.28 -4.92 -0.06
N LEU A 31 19.18 -5.33 -1.31
CA LEU A 31 20.17 -5.06 -2.34
C LEU A 31 19.51 -4.25 -3.44
N GLY A 32 19.95 -2.99 -3.59
CA GLY A 32 19.39 -2.06 -4.57
C GLY A 32 20.39 -1.66 -5.63
N TYR A 33 19.90 -1.51 -6.86
CA TYR A 33 20.61 -0.88 -7.96
C TYR A 33 19.82 0.31 -8.47
N LYS A 34 20.51 1.43 -8.64
CA LYS A 34 19.94 2.67 -9.19
C LYS A 34 20.85 3.23 -10.27
N HIS A 35 20.29 3.50 -11.43
CA HIS A 35 20.96 4.16 -12.53
C HIS A 35 20.12 5.31 -13.05
N ILE A 36 20.73 6.47 -13.22
CA ILE A 36 20.06 7.69 -13.70
C ILE A 36 20.92 8.32 -14.76
N THR A 37 20.30 8.59 -15.89
CA THR A 37 20.85 9.41 -16.98
C THR A 37 19.98 10.64 -17.19
N ASN A 38 20.33 11.47 -18.17
CA ASN A 38 19.48 12.60 -18.55
C ASN A 38 18.12 12.19 -19.13
N LYS A 39 18.01 10.98 -19.68
CA LYS A 39 16.79 10.47 -20.32
C LYS A 39 16.13 9.34 -19.56
N ASP A 40 16.90 8.48 -18.90
CA ASP A 40 16.43 7.23 -18.31
C ASP A 40 16.75 7.16 -16.84
N SER A 41 15.88 6.51 -16.09
CA SER A 41 16.10 6.15 -14.68
C SER A 41 15.66 4.73 -14.41
N TRP A 42 16.51 3.95 -13.75
CA TRP A 42 16.24 2.58 -13.35
C TRP A 42 16.43 2.46 -11.85
N LYS A 43 15.53 1.75 -11.21
CA LYS A 43 15.67 1.31 -9.83
C LYS A 43 15.24 -0.14 -9.77
N VAL A 44 16.05 -0.98 -9.15
CA VAL A 44 15.73 -2.36 -8.86
C VAL A 44 16.16 -2.64 -7.43
N ALA A 45 15.30 -3.27 -6.65
CA ALA A 45 15.61 -3.68 -5.28
C ALA A 45 15.17 -5.12 -5.06
N LEU A 46 16.04 -5.91 -4.46
CA LEU A 46 15.75 -7.22 -3.91
C LEU A 46 15.71 -7.09 -2.40
N PHE A 47 14.70 -7.67 -1.76
CA PHE A 47 14.59 -7.58 -0.30
C PHE A 47 14.20 -8.90 0.33
N TYR A 48 14.65 -9.08 1.55
CA TYR A 48 14.26 -10.18 2.43
C TYR A 48 14.07 -9.66 3.85
N MET A 49 12.91 -9.97 4.43
CA MET A 49 12.55 -9.61 5.80
C MET A 49 12.22 -10.87 6.60
N ASP A 50 12.73 -10.98 7.81
CA ASP A 50 12.35 -12.02 8.79
C ASP A 50 12.21 -11.39 10.17
N PHE A 51 10.97 -11.31 10.65
CA PHE A 51 10.61 -10.76 11.94
C PHE A 51 10.09 -11.86 12.87
N LYS A 52 10.56 -11.85 14.09
CA LYS A 52 10.10 -12.68 15.21
C LYS A 52 9.41 -11.82 16.29
N ASN A 53 8.74 -12.47 17.22
CA ASN A 53 7.92 -11.80 18.23
C ASN A 53 6.80 -10.94 17.64
N PHE A 54 6.39 -11.22 16.39
CA PHE A 54 5.31 -10.50 15.72
C PHE A 54 4.05 -10.57 16.57
N PHE A 55 3.34 -9.46 16.69
CA PHE A 55 2.14 -9.40 17.49
C PHE A 55 1.03 -10.24 16.88
N SER A 56 0.43 -11.07 17.71
CA SER A 56 -0.66 -11.98 17.36
C SER A 56 -1.79 -11.86 18.37
N TRP A 57 -2.96 -12.28 17.98
CA TRP A 57 -4.13 -12.32 18.85
C TRP A 57 -4.43 -13.77 19.22
N LYS A 58 -4.69 -14.05 20.49
CA LYS A 58 -5.18 -15.34 20.94
C LYS A 58 -6.28 -15.17 21.99
N PRO A 59 -7.18 -16.16 22.15
CA PRO A 59 -8.11 -16.18 23.28
C PRO A 59 -7.35 -16.12 24.61
N ASP A 60 -7.94 -15.45 25.59
CA ASP A 60 -7.48 -15.50 26.98
C ASP A 60 -7.70 -16.91 27.58
N SER A 61 -7.24 -17.14 28.81
CA SER A 61 -7.39 -18.40 29.51
C SER A 61 -8.84 -18.84 29.70
N ASN A 62 -9.78 -17.91 29.64
CA ASN A 62 -11.21 -18.17 29.83
C ASN A 62 -11.96 -18.27 28.47
N GLY A 63 -11.29 -18.04 27.36
CA GLY A 63 -11.87 -18.05 26.01
C GLY A 63 -12.87 -16.94 25.72
N LYS A 64 -13.10 -16.02 26.69
CA LYS A 64 -14.10 -14.94 26.55
C LYS A 64 -13.56 -13.67 25.89
N ASN A 65 -12.26 -13.44 25.96
CA ASN A 65 -11.62 -12.25 25.42
C ASN A 65 -10.47 -12.64 24.51
N THR A 66 -10.05 -11.67 23.68
CA THR A 66 -8.85 -11.82 22.85
C THR A 66 -7.74 -10.95 23.43
N ILE A 67 -6.59 -11.53 23.66
CA ILE A 67 -5.40 -10.85 24.16
C ILE A 67 -4.32 -10.76 23.09
N ARG A 68 -3.56 -9.69 23.13
CA ARG A 68 -2.40 -9.50 22.26
C ARG A 68 -1.18 -10.17 22.88
N VAL A 69 -0.44 -10.93 22.09
CA VAL A 69 0.74 -11.69 22.51
C VAL A 69 1.84 -11.59 21.48
N ASN A 70 3.08 -11.77 21.93
CA ASN A 70 4.21 -11.99 21.04
C ASN A 70 4.31 -13.48 20.68
N GLY A 71 4.97 -13.78 19.57
CA GLY A 71 5.33 -15.15 19.18
C GLY A 71 4.98 -15.49 17.74
N GLY A 72 4.31 -14.60 17.05
CA GLY A 72 4.16 -14.68 15.60
C GLY A 72 5.49 -14.51 14.86
N ARG A 73 5.51 -14.89 13.60
CA ARG A 73 6.62 -14.63 12.68
C ARG A 73 6.08 -14.01 11.41
N TYR A 74 6.86 -13.10 10.83
CA TYR A 74 6.59 -12.51 9.53
C TYR A 74 7.82 -12.66 8.66
N ARG A 75 7.62 -13.07 7.40
CA ARG A 75 8.65 -13.12 6.37
C ARG A 75 8.14 -12.48 5.10
N ASN A 76 9.03 -11.79 4.42
CA ASN A 76 8.74 -11.29 3.10
C ASN A 76 10.01 -11.36 2.24
N VAL A 77 9.88 -11.88 1.04
CA VAL A 77 10.92 -11.86 0.01
C VAL A 77 10.32 -11.29 -1.25
N GLY A 78 11.04 -10.41 -1.90
CA GLY A 78 10.51 -9.80 -3.12
C GLY A 78 11.53 -9.06 -3.95
N ILE A 79 11.03 -8.55 -5.05
CA ILE A 79 11.72 -7.70 -6.00
C ILE A 79 10.83 -6.53 -6.37
N GLU A 80 11.41 -5.36 -6.46
CA GLU A 80 10.78 -4.15 -6.98
C GLU A 80 11.61 -3.61 -8.13
N ALA A 81 10.95 -3.20 -9.20
CA ALA A 81 11.60 -2.56 -10.34
C ALA A 81 10.79 -1.34 -10.77
N GLN A 82 11.49 -0.26 -11.08
CA GLN A 82 10.91 0.96 -11.61
C GLN A 82 11.77 1.47 -12.76
N TYR A 83 11.13 1.85 -13.83
CA TYR A 83 11.74 2.53 -14.97
C TYR A 83 11.02 3.83 -15.26
N GLY A 84 11.78 4.87 -15.51
CA GLY A 84 11.28 6.15 -15.97
C GLY A 84 12.07 6.62 -17.20
N ARG A 85 11.37 7.19 -18.18
CA ARG A 85 11.97 7.74 -19.38
C ARG A 85 11.39 9.08 -19.75
N LYS A 86 12.24 10.05 -20.05
CA LYS A 86 11.87 11.28 -20.76
C LYS A 86 11.72 10.93 -22.24
N LEU A 87 10.49 10.95 -22.72
CA LEU A 87 10.18 10.71 -24.15
C LEU A 87 10.48 11.97 -24.97
N THR A 88 10.18 13.14 -24.39
CA THR A 88 10.53 14.48 -24.89
C THR A 88 10.91 15.35 -23.70
N ASP A 89 11.23 16.63 -23.92
CA ASP A 89 11.51 17.59 -22.86
C ASP A 89 10.29 17.80 -21.94
N HIS A 90 9.10 17.58 -22.46
CA HIS A 90 7.83 17.79 -21.74
C HIS A 90 7.11 16.49 -21.36
N LEU A 91 7.47 15.35 -21.95
CA LEU A 91 6.75 14.10 -21.77
C LEU A 91 7.63 13.05 -21.09
N LYS A 92 7.12 12.52 -19.97
CA LYS A 92 7.77 11.46 -19.19
C LYS A 92 6.85 10.26 -19.06
N MET A 93 7.41 9.08 -19.25
CA MET A 93 6.77 7.79 -18.93
C MET A 93 7.41 7.19 -17.70
N THR A 94 6.59 6.53 -16.87
CA THR A 94 7.04 5.71 -15.74
C THR A 94 6.34 4.36 -15.77
N VAL A 95 7.06 3.28 -15.50
CA VAL A 95 6.49 1.95 -15.28
C VAL A 95 7.15 1.33 -14.07
N GLY A 96 6.40 0.56 -13.31
CA GLY A 96 6.89 -0.14 -12.13
C GLY A 96 6.23 -1.49 -12.00
N ALA A 97 6.97 -2.42 -11.42
CA ALA A 97 6.46 -3.73 -11.06
C ALA A 97 7.07 -4.14 -9.72
N SER A 98 6.27 -4.75 -8.86
CA SER A 98 6.76 -5.39 -7.65
C SER A 98 6.18 -6.78 -7.50
N TYR A 99 7.01 -7.70 -7.08
CA TYR A 99 6.60 -9.03 -6.66
C TYR A 99 7.08 -9.26 -5.24
N SER A 100 6.19 -9.65 -4.36
CA SER A 100 6.53 -10.02 -3.00
C SER A 100 5.78 -11.27 -2.56
N ASN A 101 6.37 -12.01 -1.64
CA ASN A 101 5.79 -13.21 -1.06
C ASN A 101 5.71 -13.09 0.46
N PRO A 102 4.92 -12.12 0.97
CA PRO A 102 4.76 -11.91 2.40
C PRO A 102 3.96 -13.06 3.00
N LYS A 103 4.47 -13.57 4.11
CA LYS A 103 3.84 -14.64 4.89
C LYS A 103 3.90 -14.30 6.36
N GLN A 104 2.86 -14.64 7.06
CA GLN A 104 2.84 -14.57 8.53
C GLN A 104 2.44 -15.91 9.13
N ARG A 105 2.94 -16.16 10.31
CA ARG A 105 2.60 -17.33 11.11
C ARG A 105 2.25 -16.85 12.52
N GLU A 106 1.04 -17.17 12.97
CA GLU A 106 0.58 -16.89 14.32
C GLU A 106 1.27 -17.84 15.32
N ILE A 107 1.27 -17.46 16.59
CA ILE A 107 2.00 -18.18 17.66
C ILE A 107 1.61 -19.66 17.74
N ASP A 108 0.33 -19.97 17.62
CA ASP A 108 -0.19 -21.33 17.82
C ASP A 108 -0.39 -22.10 16.49
N LYS A 109 0.18 -21.58 15.38
CA LYS A 109 0.04 -22.20 14.06
C LYS A 109 1.39 -22.67 13.51
N THR A 110 1.36 -23.83 12.88
CA THR A 110 2.52 -24.42 12.20
C THR A 110 2.62 -23.97 10.75
N TYR A 111 1.54 -23.47 10.15
CA TYR A 111 1.47 -23.06 8.77
C TYR A 111 1.62 -21.56 8.57
N TRP A 112 2.11 -21.18 7.40
CA TRP A 112 2.25 -19.81 6.98
C TRP A 112 1.05 -19.36 6.17
N LYS A 113 0.49 -18.19 6.49
CA LYS A 113 -0.55 -17.52 5.70
C LYS A 113 0.05 -16.39 4.88
N GLN A 114 -0.46 -16.18 3.67
CA GLN A 114 -0.12 -14.99 2.91
C GLN A 114 -0.72 -13.75 3.57
N ALA A 115 0.05 -12.66 3.66
CA ALA A 115 -0.37 -11.44 4.37
C ALA A 115 -0.83 -10.31 3.44
N ASN A 116 -0.15 -10.08 2.32
CA ASN A 116 -0.37 -8.92 1.44
C ASN A 116 -0.39 -9.33 -0.04
N PRO A 117 -0.75 -8.42 -0.95
CA PRO A 117 -0.69 -8.69 -2.39
C PRO A 117 0.70 -9.12 -2.85
N LYS A 118 0.75 -10.06 -3.77
CA LYS A 118 2.01 -10.61 -4.30
C LYS A 118 2.54 -9.89 -5.53
N LEU A 119 1.68 -9.28 -6.32
CA LEU A 119 2.08 -8.67 -7.59
C LEU A 119 1.35 -7.36 -7.80
N GLN A 120 2.12 -6.34 -8.11
CA GLN A 120 1.63 -5.00 -8.40
C GLN A 120 2.34 -4.46 -9.64
N PHE A 121 1.58 -3.77 -10.49
CA PHE A 121 2.08 -3.02 -11.64
C PHE A 121 1.59 -1.58 -11.54
N THR A 122 2.45 -0.65 -11.91
CA THR A 122 2.12 0.76 -12.03
C THR A 122 2.57 1.28 -13.38
N GLY A 123 1.81 2.15 -13.98
CA GLY A 123 2.19 2.83 -15.21
C GLY A 123 1.71 4.27 -15.19
N GLY A 124 2.46 5.18 -15.81
CA GLY A 124 2.06 6.57 -15.91
C GLY A 124 2.72 7.27 -17.07
N ILE A 125 2.01 8.24 -17.64
CA ILE A 125 2.49 9.20 -18.63
C ILE A 125 2.16 10.58 -18.09
N HIS A 126 3.16 11.48 -18.10
CA HIS A 126 3.05 12.81 -17.55
C HIS A 126 3.62 13.82 -18.55
N TYR A 127 2.82 14.80 -18.87
CA TYR A 127 3.20 15.96 -19.66
C TYR A 127 3.37 17.17 -18.73
N ASN A 128 4.42 17.94 -18.93
CA ASN A 128 4.68 19.15 -18.16
C ASN A 128 5.35 20.20 -19.05
N SER A 129 4.70 21.34 -19.20
CA SER A 129 5.24 22.54 -19.81
C SER A 129 5.05 23.74 -18.88
N SER A 130 5.46 24.93 -19.29
CA SER A 130 5.23 26.15 -18.54
C SER A 130 3.74 26.47 -18.33
N THR A 131 2.88 26.05 -19.25
CA THR A 131 1.45 26.40 -19.28
C THR A 131 0.56 25.20 -18.95
N TRP A 132 0.89 24.01 -19.42
CA TRP A 132 0.06 22.81 -19.27
C TRP A 132 0.74 21.72 -18.47
N THR A 133 -0.02 21.12 -17.59
CA THR A 133 0.34 19.84 -16.97
C THR A 133 -0.76 18.83 -17.27
N ALA A 134 -0.41 17.61 -17.64
CA ALA A 134 -1.39 16.55 -17.85
C ALA A 134 -0.75 15.20 -17.51
N GLY A 135 -1.56 14.24 -17.09
CA GLY A 135 -1.04 12.93 -16.87
C GLY A 135 -2.13 11.90 -16.62
N THR A 136 -1.71 10.65 -16.78
CA THR A 136 -2.54 9.51 -16.43
C THR A 136 -1.70 8.45 -15.73
N THR A 137 -2.31 7.77 -14.78
CA THR A 137 -1.68 6.70 -14.01
C THR A 137 -2.62 5.51 -13.89
N ILE A 138 -2.07 4.31 -14.03
CA ILE A 138 -2.77 3.06 -13.78
C ILE A 138 -2.03 2.29 -12.69
N ASN A 139 -2.78 1.71 -11.76
CA ASN A 139 -2.29 0.82 -10.74
C ASN A 139 -3.09 -0.49 -10.79
N PHE A 140 -2.38 -1.61 -10.91
CA PHE A 140 -2.95 -2.95 -10.93
C PHE A 140 -2.36 -3.78 -9.80
N VAL A 141 -3.21 -4.33 -8.92
CA VAL A 141 -2.79 -5.17 -7.80
C VAL A 141 -3.54 -6.49 -7.84
N THR A 142 -2.81 -7.59 -7.81
CA THR A 142 -3.37 -8.94 -7.90
C THR A 142 -3.06 -9.80 -6.68
N LYS A 143 -3.77 -10.92 -6.55
CA LYS A 143 -3.63 -11.93 -5.48
C LYS A 143 -3.80 -11.38 -4.07
N ARG A 144 -4.70 -10.44 -3.92
CA ARG A 144 -5.05 -9.81 -2.65
C ARG A 144 -5.84 -10.80 -1.78
N MET A 145 -5.40 -10.99 -0.53
CA MET A 145 -6.07 -11.90 0.40
C MET A 145 -7.23 -11.21 1.11
N LYS A 146 -8.29 -11.96 1.37
CA LYS A 146 -9.32 -11.58 2.33
C LYS A 146 -8.80 -11.72 3.77
N ASN A 147 -9.22 -10.82 4.63
CA ASN A 147 -8.69 -10.77 6.00
C ASN A 147 -9.10 -11.97 6.87
N ARG A 148 -10.22 -12.62 6.62
CA ARG A 148 -10.77 -13.69 7.49
C ARG A 148 -10.78 -15.08 6.89
N ASP A 149 -11.22 -15.26 5.67
CA ASP A 149 -11.64 -16.58 5.17
C ASP A 149 -10.58 -17.28 4.34
N GLY A 150 -9.37 -16.74 4.28
CA GLY A 150 -8.30 -17.28 3.43
C GLY A 150 -8.58 -17.18 1.93
N GLY A 151 -9.69 -16.57 1.53
CA GLY A 151 -10.04 -16.32 0.13
C GLY A 151 -9.26 -15.18 -0.48
N THR A 152 -9.50 -14.89 -1.75
CA THR A 152 -8.88 -13.78 -2.47
C THR A 152 -9.89 -12.70 -2.81
N ASN A 153 -9.48 -11.45 -2.69
CA ASN A 153 -10.21 -10.33 -3.23
C ASN A 153 -9.98 -10.22 -4.75
N PRO A 154 -10.92 -9.64 -5.50
CA PRO A 154 -10.72 -9.32 -6.91
C PRO A 154 -9.47 -8.46 -7.12
N ASN A 155 -8.89 -8.51 -8.30
CA ASN A 155 -7.81 -7.61 -8.68
C ASN A 155 -8.27 -6.16 -8.58
N LEU A 156 -7.41 -5.31 -8.01
CA LEU A 156 -7.65 -3.88 -7.98
C LEU A 156 -7.07 -3.25 -9.25
N ILE A 157 -7.87 -2.41 -9.91
CA ILE A 157 -7.43 -1.59 -11.02
C ILE A 157 -7.90 -0.16 -10.73
N ALA A 158 -6.95 0.74 -10.51
CA ALA A 158 -7.21 2.17 -10.35
C ALA A 158 -6.56 2.92 -11.52
N TRP A 159 -7.39 3.58 -12.33
CA TRP A 159 -6.95 4.41 -13.43
C TRP A 159 -7.37 5.84 -13.17
N ASN A 160 -6.42 6.76 -13.12
CA ASN A 160 -6.62 8.17 -12.81
C ASN A 160 -6.00 9.04 -13.89
N ALA A 161 -6.52 10.24 -14.08
CA ALA A 161 -5.94 11.24 -14.97
C ALA A 161 -6.11 12.65 -14.39
N TYR A 162 -5.30 13.56 -14.86
CA TYR A 162 -5.42 14.97 -14.54
C TYR A 162 -5.01 15.85 -15.70
N VAL A 163 -5.52 17.07 -15.71
CA VAL A 163 -5.08 18.17 -16.55
C VAL A 163 -5.05 19.45 -15.74
N GLY A 164 -4.01 20.24 -15.89
CA GLY A 164 -3.85 21.55 -15.23
C GLY A 164 -3.42 22.59 -16.23
N TYR A 165 -3.87 23.81 -15.98
CA TYR A 165 -3.53 24.99 -16.77
C TYR A 165 -2.99 26.10 -15.86
N GLN A 166 -1.83 26.65 -16.20
CA GLN A 166 -1.21 27.76 -15.53
C GLN A 166 -1.55 29.06 -16.28
N PHE A 167 -2.38 29.92 -15.68
CA PHE A 167 -2.75 31.21 -16.27
C PHE A 167 -1.59 32.22 -16.23
N ASN A 168 -0.90 32.23 -15.10
CA ASN A 168 0.28 33.05 -14.81
C ASN A 168 1.05 32.47 -13.63
N GLU A 169 2.11 33.12 -13.14
CA GLU A 169 2.95 32.63 -12.04
C GLU A 169 2.16 32.40 -10.74
N ASN A 170 1.05 33.08 -10.55
CA ASN A 170 0.28 33.08 -9.32
C ASN A 170 -1.04 32.31 -9.40
N SER A 171 -1.55 32.00 -10.60
CA SER A 171 -2.88 31.37 -10.72
C SER A 171 -2.88 30.16 -11.65
N SER A 172 -3.56 29.11 -11.20
CA SER A 172 -3.70 27.85 -11.95
C SER A 172 -5.05 27.19 -11.69
N LEU A 173 -5.48 26.39 -12.65
CA LEU A 173 -6.67 25.56 -12.58
C LEU A 173 -6.26 24.10 -12.84
N ARG A 174 -6.83 23.16 -12.09
CA ARG A 174 -6.57 21.73 -12.24
C ARG A 174 -7.84 20.92 -12.10
N LEU A 175 -8.02 20.00 -13.04
CA LEU A 175 -9.05 18.97 -12.99
C LEU A 175 -8.37 17.61 -12.79
N ASP A 176 -8.77 16.92 -11.72
CA ASP A 176 -8.40 15.55 -11.43
C ASP A 176 -9.61 14.64 -11.62
N ALA A 177 -9.43 13.50 -12.28
CA ALA A 177 -10.43 12.46 -12.44
C ALA A 177 -9.87 11.15 -11.90
N ARG A 178 -10.62 10.50 -11.01
CA ARG A 178 -10.22 9.27 -10.32
C ARG A 178 -11.16 8.14 -10.67
N ASN A 179 -10.61 6.93 -10.64
CA ASN A 179 -11.34 5.70 -10.96
C ASN A 179 -12.08 5.79 -12.29
N LEU A 180 -11.37 6.14 -13.37
CA LEU A 180 -11.92 6.36 -14.72
C LEU A 180 -12.71 5.15 -15.26
N LEU A 181 -12.42 3.95 -14.77
CA LEU A 181 -13.14 2.74 -15.13
C LEU A 181 -14.43 2.54 -14.32
N ASN A 182 -14.70 3.41 -13.34
CA ASN A 182 -15.82 3.30 -12.40
C ASN A 182 -15.93 1.89 -11.78
N ARG A 183 -14.79 1.28 -11.40
CA ARG A 183 -14.76 -0.07 -10.85
C ARG A 183 -15.03 -0.05 -9.35
N HIS A 184 -15.80 -1.01 -8.89
CA HIS A 184 -15.93 -1.32 -7.46
C HIS A 184 -14.70 -2.11 -7.00
N ASN A 185 -13.63 -1.40 -6.65
CA ASN A 185 -12.42 -1.99 -6.10
C ASN A 185 -12.61 -2.24 -4.61
N VAL A 186 -12.63 -3.49 -4.20
CA VAL A 186 -12.63 -3.83 -2.77
C VAL A 186 -11.28 -3.45 -2.18
N ILE A 187 -11.25 -2.51 -1.22
CA ILE A 187 -10.03 -2.07 -0.55
C ILE A 187 -9.70 -3.03 0.59
N SER A 188 -10.68 -3.34 1.41
CA SER A 188 -10.56 -4.24 2.54
C SER A 188 -11.80 -5.10 2.67
N ASN A 189 -11.62 -6.32 3.11
CA ASN A 189 -12.68 -7.28 3.34
C ASN A 189 -12.39 -8.01 4.66
N GLY A 190 -13.04 -7.57 5.72
CA GLY A 190 -13.00 -8.16 7.05
C GLY A 190 -14.43 -8.46 7.51
N ASP A 191 -14.84 -7.92 8.66
CA ASP A 191 -16.23 -7.97 9.11
C ASP A 191 -17.15 -7.12 8.23
N TRP A 192 -16.57 -6.10 7.59
CA TRP A 192 -17.19 -5.19 6.65
C TRP A 192 -16.36 -5.13 5.39
N GLU A 193 -17.03 -5.03 4.24
CA GLU A 193 -16.40 -4.81 2.96
C GLU A 193 -16.30 -3.30 2.70
N TYR A 194 -15.07 -2.81 2.48
CA TYR A 194 -14.79 -1.42 2.13
C TYR A 194 -14.40 -1.35 0.66
N TRP A 195 -15.00 -0.41 -0.04
CA TRP A 195 -14.73 -0.16 -1.44
C TRP A 195 -14.00 1.16 -1.66
N ASP A 196 -13.28 1.24 -2.75
CA ASP A 196 -12.74 2.49 -3.27
C ASP A 196 -13.88 3.41 -3.73
N GLU A 197 -13.61 4.71 -3.79
CA GLU A 197 -14.55 5.67 -4.32
C GLU A 197 -14.93 5.30 -5.78
N PRO A 198 -16.20 5.48 -6.19
CA PRO A 198 -16.60 5.36 -7.58
C PRO A 198 -15.89 6.43 -8.41
N PHE A 199 -16.12 6.44 -9.72
CA PHE A 199 -15.66 7.53 -10.55
C PHE A 199 -16.01 8.88 -9.92
N ASN A 200 -14.99 9.72 -9.75
CA ASN A 200 -15.17 11.07 -9.24
C ASN A 200 -14.19 12.03 -9.90
N TYR A 201 -14.50 13.30 -9.82
CA TYR A 201 -13.63 14.36 -10.29
C TYR A 201 -13.57 15.51 -9.29
N GLN A 202 -12.46 16.22 -9.31
CA GLN A 202 -12.21 17.39 -8.49
C GLN A 202 -11.65 18.52 -9.34
N LEU A 203 -12.25 19.69 -9.25
CA LEU A 203 -11.74 20.92 -9.85
C LEU A 203 -11.12 21.77 -8.76
N SER A 204 -9.88 22.19 -8.96
CA SER A 204 -9.12 23.00 -8.00
C SER A 204 -8.59 24.26 -8.68
N TYR A 205 -8.83 25.41 -8.07
CA TYR A 205 -8.22 26.68 -8.44
C TYR A 205 -7.23 27.11 -7.34
N THR A 206 -6.03 27.50 -7.76
CA THR A 206 -5.00 27.98 -6.84
C THR A 206 -4.64 29.42 -7.17
N GLN A 207 -4.63 30.28 -6.16
CA GLN A 207 -4.17 31.67 -6.25
C GLN A 207 -3.11 31.89 -5.16
N LYS A 208 -1.94 32.42 -5.56
CA LYS A 208 -0.90 32.91 -4.65
C LYS A 208 -0.98 34.41 -4.55
N PHE A 209 -0.78 34.94 -3.37
CA PHE A 209 -0.76 36.37 -3.08
C PHE A 209 0.64 36.84 -2.75
#